data_115a07a9a9b0d48af9db299e98178275
#
_entry.id   115a07a9a9b0d48af9db299e98178275
#
_cell.length_a   1.000
_cell.length_b   1.000
_cell.length_c   1.000
_cell.angle_alpha   90.00
_cell.angle_beta   90.00
_cell.angle_gamma   90.00
#
_symmetry.space_group_name_H-M   'P 1'
#
loop_
_entity.id
_entity.type
_entity.pdbx_description
1 polymer ?
#
loop_
_entity_poly.entity_id
_entity_poly.type
_entity_poly.pdbx_seq_one_letter_code
_entity_poly.pdbx_strand_id
1 'polypeptide(L)'
;MLHVLLHMARDERPVTSEQIGQMLGTNAAVVRRTMAGLRKAGYVRADKGYNGGWTLSADLNQVTLLDIFHAVGGPRIFAIGADRDNPDCLVEQVVNGVLADALQEAEALLLRRLGASTLADLSKQFNALYSSCQRMPSGIASH
;
A
#
# COMPACT_ATOMS: atom_id res chain seq x y z
N MET A 1 -2.17 1.82 2.97
CA MET A 1 -1.95 0.54 3.68
C MET A 1 -0.47 0.29 4.00
N LEU A 2 0.49 0.46 3.09
CA LEU A 2 1.94 0.28 3.36
C LEU A 2 2.42 1.07 4.60
N HIS A 3 2.01 2.32 4.75
CA HIS A 3 2.29 3.15 5.92
C HIS A 3 1.92 2.45 7.24
N VAL A 4 0.73 1.86 7.31
CA VAL A 4 0.25 1.14 8.50
C VAL A 4 1.14 -0.08 8.80
N LEU A 5 1.47 -0.87 7.77
CA LEU A 5 2.33 -2.05 7.95
C LEU A 5 3.73 -1.70 8.45
N LEU A 6 4.30 -0.57 8.00
CA LEU A 6 5.59 -0.09 8.50
C LEU A 6 5.52 0.36 9.97
N HIS A 7 4.43 1.00 10.39
CA HIS A 7 4.22 1.33 11.80
C HIS A 7 4.05 0.07 12.65
N MET A 8 3.26 -0.90 12.19
CA MET A 8 3.09 -2.18 12.89
C MET A 8 4.41 -2.96 13.01
N ALA A 9 5.28 -2.87 11.98
CA ALA A 9 6.60 -3.50 12.01
C ALA A 9 7.54 -2.87 13.04
N ARG A 10 7.39 -1.57 13.31
CA ARG A 10 8.24 -0.85 14.27
C ARG A 10 7.76 -1.00 15.71
N ASP A 11 6.46 -0.87 15.92
CA ASP A 11 5.91 -0.71 17.26
C ASP A 11 5.53 -2.04 17.94
N GLU A 12 5.53 -3.15 17.20
CA GLU A 12 5.25 -4.54 17.63
C GLU A 12 3.98 -4.73 18.49
N ARG A 13 3.16 -3.69 18.63
CA ARG A 13 1.92 -3.72 19.41
C ARG A 13 0.72 -3.96 18.48
N PRO A 14 -0.31 -4.69 18.96
CA PRO A 14 -1.56 -4.80 18.23
C PRO A 14 -2.17 -3.42 17.98
N VAL A 15 -2.65 -3.19 16.75
CA VAL A 15 -3.28 -1.94 16.33
C VAL A 15 -4.73 -2.22 15.97
N THR A 16 -5.66 -1.46 16.55
CA THR A 16 -7.09 -1.66 16.29
C THR A 16 -7.51 -1.12 14.92
N SER A 17 -8.64 -1.62 14.40
CA SER A 17 -9.19 -1.10 13.12
C SER A 17 -9.56 0.37 13.20
N GLU A 18 -9.96 0.84 14.35
CA GLU A 18 -10.28 2.25 14.64
C GLU A 18 -9.03 3.12 14.56
N GLN A 19 -7.93 2.70 15.17
CA GLN A 19 -6.64 3.40 15.11
C GLN A 19 -6.10 3.45 13.67
N ILE A 20 -6.15 2.32 12.96
CA ILE A 20 -5.76 2.27 11.55
C ILE A 20 -6.64 3.20 10.71
N GLY A 21 -7.95 3.21 10.97
CA GLY A 21 -8.90 4.10 10.31
C GLY A 21 -8.55 5.58 10.49
N GLN A 22 -8.16 5.98 11.70
CA GLN A 22 -7.67 7.33 11.99
C GLN A 22 -6.39 7.66 11.21
N MET A 23 -5.42 6.73 11.18
CA MET A 23 -4.17 6.90 10.43
C MET A 23 -4.39 7.07 8.91
N LEU A 24 -5.40 6.42 8.36
CA LEU A 24 -5.71 6.42 6.93
C LEU A 24 -6.81 7.40 6.52
N GLY A 25 -7.45 8.10 7.46
CA GLY A 25 -8.57 8.98 7.18
C GLY A 25 -9.82 8.22 6.67
N THR A 26 -10.05 6.99 7.17
CA THR A 26 -11.16 6.12 6.76
C THR A 26 -11.83 5.48 7.97
N ASN A 27 -12.91 4.73 7.75
CA ASN A 27 -13.63 4.06 8.83
C ASN A 27 -13.13 2.63 9.07
N ALA A 28 -13.41 2.11 10.27
CA ALA A 28 -12.99 0.78 10.70
C ALA A 28 -13.54 -0.37 9.82
N ALA A 29 -14.70 -0.21 9.18
CA ALA A 29 -15.27 -1.24 8.32
C ALA A 29 -14.44 -1.43 7.05
N VAL A 30 -13.99 -0.33 6.43
CA VAL A 30 -13.07 -0.36 5.27
C VAL A 30 -11.75 -0.99 5.68
N VAL A 31 -11.21 -0.61 6.84
CA VAL A 31 -9.98 -1.20 7.38
C VAL A 31 -10.11 -2.70 7.54
N ARG A 32 -11.17 -3.19 8.19
CA ARG A 32 -11.40 -4.63 8.40
C ARG A 32 -11.45 -5.41 7.09
N ARG A 33 -12.07 -4.84 6.05
CA ARG A 33 -12.13 -5.46 4.71
C ARG A 33 -10.73 -5.59 4.10
N THR A 34 -9.95 -4.54 4.14
CA THR A 34 -8.58 -4.53 3.60
C THR A 34 -7.67 -5.46 4.40
N MET A 35 -7.74 -5.39 5.73
CA MET A 35 -6.95 -6.26 6.60
C MET A 35 -7.34 -7.74 6.48
N ALA A 36 -8.59 -8.04 6.13
CA ALA A 36 -9.01 -9.42 5.86
C ALA A 36 -8.27 -10.01 4.64
N GLY A 37 -8.01 -9.23 3.60
CA GLY A 37 -7.19 -9.63 2.46
C GLY A 37 -5.75 -9.96 2.87
N LEU A 38 -5.14 -9.08 3.65
CA LEU A 38 -3.79 -9.28 4.19
C LEU A 38 -3.70 -10.49 5.12
N ARG A 39 -4.74 -10.74 5.93
CA ARG A 39 -4.83 -11.93 6.79
C ARG A 39 -4.95 -13.20 5.97
N LYS A 40 -5.78 -13.21 4.92
CA LYS A 40 -5.93 -14.35 4.01
C LYS A 40 -4.60 -14.70 3.33
N ALA A 41 -3.79 -13.70 3.01
CA ALA A 41 -2.45 -13.88 2.45
C ALA A 41 -1.40 -14.29 3.51
N GLY A 42 -1.74 -14.27 4.80
CA GLY A 42 -0.84 -14.65 5.89
C GLY A 42 0.12 -13.54 6.37
N TYR A 43 -0.10 -12.30 5.95
CA TYR A 43 0.80 -11.19 6.29
C TYR A 43 0.48 -10.53 7.62
N VAL A 44 -0.76 -10.62 8.06
CA VAL A 44 -1.20 -10.12 9.37
C VAL A 44 -2.10 -11.15 10.06
N ARG A 45 -2.19 -11.06 11.37
CA ARG A 45 -3.14 -11.82 12.20
C ARG A 45 -4.00 -10.86 13.01
N ALA A 46 -5.16 -11.35 13.43
CA ALA A 46 -6.07 -10.63 14.31
C ALA A 46 -6.08 -11.34 15.67
N ASP A 47 -5.67 -10.64 16.72
CA ASP A 47 -5.74 -11.10 18.08
C ASP A 47 -7.02 -10.57 18.74
N LYS A 48 -7.75 -11.47 19.43
CA LYS A 48 -9.01 -11.15 20.12
C LYS A 48 -8.74 -10.78 21.57
N GLY A 49 -9.63 -10.00 22.17
CA GLY A 49 -9.61 -9.68 23.61
C GLY A 49 -9.32 -8.22 23.91
N TYR A 50 -9.11 -7.90 25.18
CA TYR A 50 -8.98 -6.54 25.70
C TYR A 50 -7.80 -5.76 25.08
N ASN A 51 -6.69 -6.44 24.80
CA ASN A 51 -5.53 -5.87 24.11
C ASN A 51 -5.40 -6.41 22.67
N GLY A 52 -6.52 -6.80 22.05
CA GLY A 52 -6.55 -7.35 20.71
C GLY A 52 -6.39 -6.29 19.64
N GLY A 53 -6.14 -6.75 18.43
CA GLY A 53 -5.94 -5.90 17.25
C GLY A 53 -5.24 -6.67 16.15
N TRP A 54 -4.72 -5.93 15.21
CA TRP A 54 -3.94 -6.46 14.10
C TRP A 54 -2.45 -6.44 14.43
N THR A 55 -1.78 -7.55 14.17
CA THR A 55 -0.32 -7.68 14.30
C THR A 55 0.27 -8.24 13.02
N LEU A 56 1.50 -7.86 12.74
CA LEU A 56 2.26 -8.40 11.64
C LEU A 56 2.66 -9.85 11.92
N SER A 57 2.49 -10.74 10.95
CA SER A 57 2.85 -12.18 11.08
C SER A 57 3.83 -12.64 10.02
N ALA A 58 4.11 -11.81 9.01
CA ALA A 58 5.01 -12.15 7.92
C ALA A 58 6.44 -11.65 8.15
N ASP A 59 7.41 -12.36 7.57
CA ASP A 59 8.78 -11.87 7.45
C ASP A 59 8.85 -10.76 6.39
N LEU A 60 9.22 -9.56 6.83
CA LEU A 60 9.31 -8.38 5.96
C LEU A 60 10.29 -8.55 4.80
N ASN A 61 11.28 -9.44 4.94
CA ASN A 61 12.24 -9.73 3.87
C ASN A 61 11.64 -10.57 2.74
N GLN A 62 10.54 -11.27 3.01
CA GLN A 62 9.88 -12.17 2.05
C GLN A 62 8.65 -11.54 1.39
N VAL A 63 8.16 -10.42 1.90
CA VAL A 63 6.95 -9.75 1.40
C VAL A 63 7.33 -8.54 0.56
N THR A 64 6.95 -8.56 -0.71
CA THR A 64 7.16 -7.45 -1.65
C THR A 64 6.00 -6.46 -1.61
N LEU A 65 6.20 -5.26 -2.16
CA LEU A 65 5.12 -4.30 -2.36
C LEU A 65 4.05 -4.83 -3.31
N LEU A 66 4.44 -5.67 -4.26
CA LEU A 66 3.52 -6.35 -5.19
C LEU A 66 2.61 -7.33 -4.45
N ASP A 67 3.16 -8.08 -3.49
CA ASP A 67 2.37 -9.00 -2.67
C ASP A 67 1.30 -8.26 -1.88
N ILE A 68 1.65 -7.12 -1.29
CA ILE A 68 0.69 -6.27 -0.58
C ILE A 68 -0.36 -5.70 -1.54
N PHE A 69 0.06 -5.24 -2.73
CA PHE A 69 -0.86 -4.75 -3.75
C PHE A 69 -1.93 -5.80 -4.11
N HIS A 70 -1.54 -7.04 -4.33
CA HIS A 70 -2.48 -8.14 -4.61
C HIS A 70 -3.36 -8.49 -3.41
N ALA A 71 -2.79 -8.52 -2.20
CA ALA A 71 -3.52 -8.86 -0.99
C ALA A 71 -4.62 -7.84 -0.62
N VAL A 72 -4.46 -6.57 -0.99
CA VAL A 72 -5.49 -5.54 -0.79
C VAL A 72 -6.53 -5.49 -1.93
N GLY A 73 -6.46 -6.41 -2.88
CA GLY A 73 -7.44 -6.56 -3.96
C GLY A 73 -6.95 -6.12 -5.33
N GLY A 74 -5.67 -5.78 -5.50
CA GLY A 74 -5.09 -5.40 -6.79
C GLY A 74 -5.87 -4.26 -7.47
N PRO A 75 -5.99 -3.08 -6.86
CA PRO A 75 -6.82 -2.00 -7.41
C PRO A 75 -6.31 -1.57 -8.79
N ARG A 76 -7.18 -1.02 -9.62
CA ARG A 76 -6.79 -0.46 -10.91
C ARG A 76 -5.73 0.63 -10.71
N ILE A 77 -4.59 0.48 -11.38
CA ILE A 77 -3.50 1.45 -11.29
C ILE A 77 -3.85 2.70 -12.11
N PHE A 78 -4.41 2.51 -13.30
CA PHE A 78 -4.86 3.59 -14.16
C PHE A 78 -6.39 3.59 -14.28
N ALA A 79 -7.01 4.73 -13.93
CA ALA A 79 -8.43 4.96 -14.10
C ALA A 79 -8.80 5.44 -15.52
N ILE A 80 -7.80 5.69 -16.37
CA ILE A 80 -8.00 6.13 -17.74
C ILE A 80 -8.51 4.93 -18.53
N GLY A 81 -9.82 4.92 -18.80
CA GLY A 81 -10.45 3.97 -19.72
C GLY A 81 -10.45 4.52 -21.13
N ALA A 82 -10.43 3.65 -22.11
CA ALA A 82 -10.84 4.02 -23.46
C ALA A 82 -12.33 4.41 -23.40
N ASP A 83 -12.64 5.67 -23.60
CA ASP A 83 -14.00 6.10 -23.82
C ASP A 83 -14.51 5.39 -25.06
N ARG A 84 -15.58 4.62 -24.92
CA ARG A 84 -16.23 3.87 -26.01
C ARG A 84 -17.49 4.59 -26.48
N ASP A 85 -17.43 5.92 -26.51
CA ASP A 85 -18.59 6.72 -26.88
C ASP A 85 -18.97 6.55 -28.35
N ASN A 86 -18.03 6.07 -29.18
CA ASN A 86 -18.27 5.85 -30.60
C ASN A 86 -17.50 4.61 -31.12
N PRO A 87 -17.97 3.39 -30.82
CA PRO A 87 -17.24 2.15 -31.12
C PRO A 87 -16.98 1.91 -32.62
N ASP A 88 -17.73 2.58 -33.51
CA ASP A 88 -17.62 2.44 -34.97
C ASP A 88 -16.62 3.44 -35.59
N CYS A 89 -16.05 4.35 -34.81
CA CYS A 89 -15.07 5.30 -35.31
C CYS A 89 -13.68 4.67 -35.43
N LEU A 90 -13.17 4.50 -36.63
CA LEU A 90 -11.84 3.92 -36.89
C LEU A 90 -10.70 4.72 -36.23
N VAL A 91 -10.82 6.04 -36.22
CA VAL A 91 -9.81 6.91 -35.55
C VAL A 91 -9.79 6.65 -34.05
N GLU A 92 -10.96 6.54 -33.44
CA GLU A 92 -11.10 6.23 -32.02
C GLU A 92 -10.53 4.85 -31.68
N GLN A 93 -10.79 3.84 -32.50
CA GLN A 93 -10.21 2.50 -32.31
C GLN A 93 -8.68 2.52 -32.39
N VAL A 94 -8.08 3.25 -33.30
CA VAL A 94 -6.62 3.38 -33.41
C VAL A 94 -6.04 4.11 -32.21
N VAL A 95 -6.62 5.23 -31.79
CA VAL A 95 -6.17 6.01 -30.62
C VAL A 95 -6.31 5.18 -29.33
N ASN A 96 -7.44 4.51 -29.15
CA ASN A 96 -7.68 3.66 -27.99
C ASN A 96 -6.72 2.46 -27.95
N GLY A 97 -6.36 1.89 -29.09
CA GLY A 97 -5.36 0.82 -29.18
C GLY A 97 -3.99 1.28 -28.72
N VAL A 98 -3.51 2.42 -29.22
CA VAL A 98 -2.22 3.01 -28.83
C VAL A 98 -2.19 3.35 -27.33
N LEU A 99 -3.26 3.94 -26.80
CA LEU A 99 -3.37 4.27 -25.38
C LEU A 99 -3.42 3.01 -24.51
N ALA A 100 -4.15 1.97 -24.92
CA ALA A 100 -4.23 0.71 -24.20
C ALA A 100 -2.86 0.03 -24.10
N ASP A 101 -2.09 -0.02 -25.19
CA ASP A 101 -0.75 -0.59 -25.22
C ASP A 101 0.21 0.19 -24.30
N ALA A 102 0.19 1.53 -24.37
CA ALA A 102 1.01 2.37 -23.53
C ALA A 102 0.69 2.23 -22.03
N LEU A 103 -0.59 2.15 -21.66
CA LEU A 103 -1.04 1.92 -20.29
C LEU A 103 -0.65 0.54 -19.79
N GLN A 104 -0.74 -0.48 -20.64
CA GLN A 104 -0.33 -1.84 -20.30
C GLN A 104 1.17 -1.94 -20.04
N GLU A 105 2.00 -1.30 -20.85
CA GLU A 105 3.45 -1.22 -20.63
C GLU A 105 3.80 -0.48 -19.34
N ALA A 106 3.12 0.63 -19.07
CA ALA A 106 3.31 1.41 -17.86
C ALA A 106 2.92 0.61 -16.60
N GLU A 107 1.80 -0.12 -16.66
CA GLU A 107 1.36 -1.00 -15.57
C GLU A 107 2.37 -2.14 -15.34
N ALA A 108 2.83 -2.79 -16.41
CA ALA A 108 3.83 -3.85 -16.30
C ALA A 108 5.15 -3.35 -15.68
N LEU A 109 5.59 -2.14 -16.03
CA LEU A 109 6.76 -1.52 -15.42
C LEU A 109 6.55 -1.28 -13.93
N LEU A 110 5.41 -0.72 -13.53
CA LEU A 110 5.09 -0.46 -12.14
C LEU A 110 5.03 -1.75 -11.32
N LEU A 111 4.36 -2.78 -11.80
CA LEU A 111 4.26 -4.07 -11.12
C LEU A 111 5.64 -4.73 -10.95
N ARG A 112 6.51 -4.66 -11.95
CA ARG A 112 7.90 -5.14 -11.82
C ARG A 112 8.65 -4.39 -10.72
N ARG A 113 8.51 -3.06 -10.63
CA ARG A 113 9.14 -2.25 -9.58
C ARG A 113 8.62 -2.58 -8.20
N LEU A 114 7.32 -2.78 -8.06
CA LEU A 114 6.71 -3.20 -6.79
C LEU A 114 7.20 -4.60 -6.37
N GLY A 115 7.39 -5.52 -7.31
CA GLY A 115 7.92 -6.87 -7.04
C GLY A 115 9.41 -6.90 -6.68
N ALA A 116 10.16 -5.85 -7.04
CA ALA A 116 11.59 -5.74 -6.73
C ALA A 116 11.88 -5.13 -5.35
N SER A 117 10.89 -4.60 -4.65
CA SER A 117 11.05 -3.94 -3.35
C SER A 117 10.32 -4.71 -2.25
N THR A 118 11.01 -5.01 -1.15
CA THR A 118 10.41 -5.68 0.01
C THR A 118 9.93 -4.68 1.06
N LEU A 119 9.09 -5.12 1.98
CA LEU A 119 8.72 -4.33 3.16
C LEU A 119 9.95 -4.04 4.03
N ALA A 120 10.92 -4.95 4.09
CA ALA A 120 12.17 -4.73 4.82
C ALA A 120 12.99 -3.58 4.23
N ASP A 121 13.03 -3.44 2.91
CA ASP A 121 13.73 -2.33 2.24
C ASP A 121 13.10 -0.99 2.60
N LEU A 122 11.77 -0.91 2.60
CA LEU A 122 11.05 0.30 3.03
C LEU A 122 11.28 0.59 4.52
N SER A 123 11.25 -0.43 5.37
CA SER A 123 11.48 -0.27 6.80
C SER A 123 12.87 0.29 7.10
N LYS A 124 13.90 -0.19 6.40
CA LYS A 124 15.28 0.34 6.50
C LYS A 124 15.35 1.81 6.11
N GLN A 125 14.74 2.18 4.97
CA GLN A 125 14.71 3.58 4.51
C GLN A 125 13.97 4.48 5.49
N PHE A 126 12.82 4.03 5.99
CA PHE A 126 12.03 4.75 6.99
C PHE A 126 12.84 4.99 8.28
N ASN A 127 13.48 3.96 8.82
CA ASN A 127 14.27 4.07 10.05
C ASN A 127 15.48 5.00 9.86
N ALA A 128 16.12 4.99 8.70
CA ALA A 128 17.22 5.90 8.38
C ALA A 128 16.76 7.38 8.39
N LEU A 129 15.62 7.67 7.76
CA LEU A 129 15.02 9.01 7.76
C LEU A 129 14.57 9.44 9.15
N TYR A 130 13.93 8.57 9.89
CA TYR A 130 13.48 8.84 11.24
C TYR A 130 14.63 9.18 12.19
N SER A 131 15.73 8.43 12.12
CA SER A 131 16.94 8.68 12.91
C SER A 131 17.62 10.01 12.54
N SER A 132 17.55 10.41 11.27
CA SER A 132 18.09 11.71 10.82
C SER A 132 17.24 12.87 11.31
N CYS A 133 15.91 12.73 11.31
CA CYS A 133 14.99 13.74 11.85
C CYS A 133 15.16 13.96 13.35
N GLN A 134 15.44 12.91 14.13
CA GLN A 134 15.67 13.04 15.56
C GLN A 134 17.02 13.69 15.92
N ARG A 135 17.99 13.68 14.99
CA ARG A 135 19.30 14.31 15.18
C ARG A 135 19.33 15.80 14.80
N MET A 136 18.27 16.34 14.22
CA MET A 136 18.16 17.79 14.04
C MET A 136 17.85 18.43 15.39
N PRO A 137 18.74 19.28 15.96
CA PRO A 137 18.44 20.00 17.18
C PRO A 137 17.22 20.88 16.95
N SER A 138 16.34 20.93 17.94
CA SER A 138 15.18 21.82 18.02
C SER A 138 15.68 23.27 18.11
N GLY A 139 16.13 23.81 17.03
CA GLY A 139 16.65 25.14 16.92
C GLY A 139 16.17 25.74 15.60
N ILE A 140 15.02 26.35 15.66
CA ILE A 140 14.56 27.58 15.02
C ILE A 140 13.01 27.54 15.07
N ALA A 141 12.47 27.75 16.25
CA ALA A 141 11.16 28.30 16.42
C ALA A 141 11.31 29.55 17.29
N SER A 142 11.76 30.61 16.65
CA SER A 142 11.68 31.98 17.19
C SER A 142 11.66 32.91 15.99
N HIS A 143 10.52 33.27 15.65
CA HIS A 143 9.95 34.58 15.27
C HIS A 143 8.67 34.42 14.54
#